data_9fcf06ff9413286349235744c3d72cad
#
_entry.id   9fcf06ff9413286349235744c3d72cad
#
_cell.length_a   1.000
_cell.length_b   1.000
_cell.length_c   1.000
_cell.angle_alpha   90.00
_cell.angle_beta   90.00
_cell.angle_gamma   90.00
#
_symmetry.space_group_name_H-M   'P 1'
#
loop_
_entity.id
_entity.type
_entity.pdbx_description
1 polymer ?
#
loop_
_entity_poly.entity_id
_entity_poly.type
_entity_poly.pdbx_seq_one_letter_code
_entity_poly.pdbx_strand_id
1 'polypeptide(L)'
;MKINRFILSAILIASAWSTDAQIPAKVENFNVTDVRLTSGAFKHAEDMDLRYILAMDPDRLLAPYLKEAGLEPKAENYTNWENTGLDGHVGGHYLSALAYMYAATGDHEIKGRLDYYISELKRCADANGNGYLSGVSDGKNRIWKEISEGNIRAASFGLNDGWVPLYNIHKIYAGLRDAYLITGNKDAKKMFIDLTEWMYNLVSGLTDEQLQDMLRSEHGGLNEVFADAAELSGDPRFMELAKRFSHKAVLEPLLRGEDRLTGMHANTQIPKVIGYKRIADLEGNKEWDKAAQFFWDTVIEKRSISIGIISINKN
;
A
#
# COMPACT_ATOMS: atom_id res chain seq x y z
N MET A 1 -22.63 90.47 10.04
CA MET A 1 -23.18 89.24 9.43
C MET A 1 -22.04 88.22 9.29
N LYS A 2 -21.99 87.20 10.13
CA LYS A 2 -20.88 86.20 10.17
C LYS A 2 -21.43 84.97 9.55
N ILE A 3 -20.80 84.50 8.48
CA ILE A 3 -21.14 83.27 7.79
C ILE A 3 -20.20 82.17 8.37
N ASN A 4 -20.78 81.17 9.07
CA ASN A 4 -20.10 79.97 9.54
C ASN A 4 -19.94 78.99 8.39
N ARG A 5 -18.70 78.64 8.09
CA ARG A 5 -18.37 77.52 7.21
C ARG A 5 -18.33 76.22 8.00
N PHE A 6 -19.27 75.29 7.74
CA PHE A 6 -19.17 73.96 8.21
C PHE A 6 -18.28 73.15 7.25
N ILE A 7 -17.19 72.60 7.75
CA ILE A 7 -16.34 71.66 7.04
C ILE A 7 -16.91 70.28 7.34
N LEU A 8 -17.46 69.63 6.30
CA LEU A 8 -17.89 68.23 6.36
C LEU A 8 -16.66 67.36 6.09
N SER A 9 -16.14 66.69 7.12
CA SER A 9 -15.11 65.67 6.95
C SER A 9 -15.79 64.35 6.61
N ALA A 10 -15.63 63.90 5.38
CA ALA A 10 -16.06 62.55 4.94
C ALA A 10 -15.01 61.54 5.40
N ILE A 11 -15.37 60.70 6.35
CA ILE A 11 -14.56 59.53 6.74
C ILE A 11 -14.85 58.41 5.72
N LEU A 12 -13.88 58.13 4.87
CA LEU A 12 -13.89 56.93 4.04
C LEU A 12 -13.55 55.73 4.94
N ILE A 13 -14.55 54.95 5.26
CA ILE A 13 -14.35 53.62 5.84
C ILE A 13 -14.00 52.69 4.67
N ALA A 14 -12.72 52.39 4.51
CA ALA A 14 -12.25 51.33 3.65
C ALA A 14 -12.59 50.01 4.34
N SER A 15 -13.70 49.37 3.96
CA SER A 15 -14.00 47.98 4.29
C SER A 15 -12.98 47.10 3.54
N ALA A 16 -11.95 46.69 4.28
CA ALA A 16 -11.11 45.60 3.83
C ALA A 16 -11.99 44.33 3.70
N TRP A 17 -12.34 43.98 2.49
CA TRP A 17 -12.89 42.68 2.19
C TRP A 17 -11.75 41.67 2.39
N SER A 18 -11.72 41.06 3.56
CA SER A 18 -10.97 39.82 3.72
C SER A 18 -11.65 38.81 2.78
N THR A 19 -10.99 38.52 1.66
CA THR A 19 -11.28 37.31 0.93
C THR A 19 -10.88 36.17 1.84
N ASP A 20 -11.84 35.66 2.62
CA ASP A 20 -11.70 34.31 3.20
C ASP A 20 -11.36 33.40 2.02
N ALA A 21 -10.10 32.97 1.96
CA ALA A 21 -9.71 31.91 1.07
C ALA A 21 -10.61 30.73 1.46
N GLN A 22 -11.61 30.46 0.63
CA GLN A 22 -12.44 29.27 0.80
C GLN A 22 -11.45 28.09 0.87
N ILE A 23 -11.37 27.45 2.04
CA ILE A 23 -10.71 26.17 2.16
C ILE A 23 -11.36 25.30 1.09
N PRO A 24 -10.60 24.81 0.10
CA PRO A 24 -11.20 24.00 -0.96
C PRO A 24 -11.97 22.87 -0.28
N ALA A 25 -13.22 22.68 -0.69
CA ALA A 25 -14.05 21.60 -0.16
C ALA A 25 -13.25 20.31 -0.28
N LYS A 26 -13.10 19.57 0.83
CA LYS A 26 -12.41 18.29 0.83
C LYS A 26 -13.07 17.42 -0.24
N VAL A 27 -12.32 17.05 -1.26
CA VAL A 27 -12.82 16.15 -2.30
C VAL A 27 -12.92 14.77 -1.67
N GLU A 28 -14.13 14.23 -1.64
CA GLU A 28 -14.38 12.87 -1.16
C GLU A 28 -14.73 11.98 -2.35
N ASN A 29 -14.15 10.79 -2.38
CA ASN A 29 -14.49 9.79 -3.38
C ASN A 29 -15.86 9.18 -3.06
N PHE A 30 -16.61 8.81 -4.10
CA PHE A 30 -17.74 7.92 -3.92
C PHE A 30 -17.28 6.58 -3.34
N ASN A 31 -18.11 5.94 -2.54
CA ASN A 31 -17.83 4.57 -2.15
C ASN A 31 -17.81 3.70 -3.42
N VAL A 32 -16.81 2.85 -3.56
CA VAL A 32 -16.69 1.96 -4.74
C VAL A 32 -17.92 1.04 -4.91
N THR A 33 -18.63 0.76 -3.83
CA THR A 33 -19.87 -0.03 -3.86
C THR A 33 -21.09 0.74 -4.42
N ASP A 34 -21.00 2.07 -4.54
CA ASP A 34 -22.09 2.92 -5.03
C ASP A 34 -22.01 3.16 -6.54
N VAL A 35 -20.93 2.73 -7.18
CA VAL A 35 -20.68 2.90 -8.62
C VAL A 35 -20.90 1.59 -9.35
N ARG A 36 -21.65 1.62 -10.46
CA ARG A 36 -21.91 0.45 -11.32
C ARG A 36 -21.69 0.79 -12.78
N LEU A 37 -20.94 -0.06 -13.46
CA LEU A 37 -20.84 -0.01 -14.92
C LEU A 37 -22.10 -0.61 -15.53
N THR A 38 -22.74 0.11 -16.46
CA THR A 38 -24.01 -0.32 -17.05
C THR A 38 -23.86 -0.93 -18.44
N SER A 39 -22.95 -0.38 -19.26
CA SER A 39 -22.74 -0.84 -20.64
C SER A 39 -21.41 -0.32 -21.22
N GLY A 40 -21.07 -0.77 -22.41
CA GLY A 40 -19.91 -0.30 -23.16
C GLY A 40 -18.64 -1.08 -22.91
N ALA A 41 -17.52 -0.55 -23.39
CA ALA A 41 -16.23 -1.23 -23.37
C ALA A 41 -15.73 -1.55 -21.95
N PHE A 42 -15.94 -0.65 -21.01
CA PHE A 42 -15.53 -0.87 -19.63
C PHE A 42 -16.37 -1.94 -18.93
N LYS A 43 -17.69 -1.99 -19.20
CA LYS A 43 -18.53 -3.08 -18.67
C LYS A 43 -18.11 -4.43 -19.26
N HIS A 44 -17.80 -4.46 -20.55
CA HIS A 44 -17.28 -5.68 -21.19
C HIS A 44 -15.95 -6.12 -20.54
N ALA A 45 -15.05 -5.18 -20.26
CA ALA A 45 -13.78 -5.50 -19.59
C ALA A 45 -14.02 -6.04 -18.18
N GLU A 46 -14.93 -5.43 -17.39
CA GLU A 46 -15.31 -5.91 -16.06
C GLU A 46 -15.88 -7.35 -16.12
N ASP A 47 -16.74 -7.65 -17.10
CA ASP A 47 -17.30 -9.00 -17.29
C ASP A 47 -16.23 -10.04 -17.63
N MET A 48 -15.23 -9.65 -18.43
CA MET A 48 -14.11 -10.53 -18.75
C MET A 48 -13.21 -10.77 -17.54
N ASP A 49 -12.94 -9.72 -16.76
CA ASP A 49 -12.12 -9.80 -15.56
C ASP A 49 -12.81 -10.65 -14.47
N LEU A 50 -14.12 -10.48 -14.28
CA LEU A 50 -14.92 -11.35 -13.42
C LEU A 50 -14.77 -12.84 -13.77
N ARG A 51 -14.89 -13.17 -15.07
CA ARG A 51 -14.71 -14.55 -15.54
C ARG A 51 -13.29 -15.06 -15.31
N TYR A 52 -12.29 -14.21 -15.53
CA TYR A 52 -10.89 -14.57 -15.31
C TYR A 52 -10.60 -14.84 -13.83
N ILE A 53 -11.07 -13.97 -12.93
CA ILE A 53 -10.92 -14.15 -11.48
C ILE A 53 -11.59 -15.45 -11.00
N LEU A 54 -12.79 -15.75 -11.52
CA LEU A 54 -13.51 -16.99 -11.20
C LEU A 54 -12.86 -18.25 -11.83
N ALA A 55 -12.14 -18.12 -12.94
CA ALA A 55 -11.42 -19.23 -13.55
C ALA A 55 -10.11 -19.59 -12.81
N MET A 56 -9.59 -18.69 -11.96
CA MET A 56 -8.43 -19.01 -11.13
C MET A 56 -8.81 -19.99 -10.02
N ASP A 57 -7.93 -20.97 -9.78
CA ASP A 57 -8.09 -21.94 -8.70
C ASP A 57 -7.53 -21.33 -7.38
N PRO A 58 -8.38 -21.05 -6.38
CA PRO A 58 -7.95 -20.47 -5.14
C PRO A 58 -7.01 -21.38 -4.33
N ASP A 59 -7.17 -22.70 -4.41
CA ASP A 59 -6.34 -23.65 -3.67
C ASP A 59 -4.90 -23.67 -4.17
N ARG A 60 -4.69 -23.42 -5.46
CA ARG A 60 -3.35 -23.23 -6.02
C ARG A 60 -2.67 -21.95 -5.55
N LEU A 61 -3.44 -20.88 -5.36
CA LEU A 61 -2.94 -19.59 -4.82
C LEU A 61 -2.73 -19.64 -3.30
N LEU A 62 -3.47 -20.49 -2.59
CA LEU A 62 -3.31 -20.74 -1.15
C LEU A 62 -2.16 -21.70 -0.83
N ALA A 63 -1.72 -22.50 -1.79
CA ALA A 63 -0.70 -23.51 -1.57
C ALA A 63 0.60 -22.97 -0.95
N PRO A 64 1.17 -21.81 -1.38
CA PRO A 64 2.35 -21.25 -0.73
C PRO A 64 2.12 -20.91 0.75
N TYR A 65 0.97 -20.37 1.11
CA TYR A 65 0.62 -20.00 2.48
C TYR A 65 0.46 -21.24 3.38
N LEU A 66 -0.17 -22.29 2.85
CA LEU A 66 -0.32 -23.56 3.56
C LEU A 66 1.05 -24.20 3.80
N LYS A 67 1.91 -24.27 2.79
CA LYS A 67 3.29 -24.79 2.91
C LYS A 67 4.09 -24.03 3.96
N GLU A 68 4.06 -22.71 3.91
CA GLU A 68 4.80 -21.87 4.86
C GLU A 68 4.25 -21.99 6.29
N ALA A 69 2.95 -22.25 6.45
CA ALA A 69 2.33 -22.54 7.74
C ALA A 69 2.57 -23.99 8.25
N GLY A 70 3.21 -24.85 7.45
CA GLY A 70 3.40 -26.26 7.77
C GLY A 70 2.13 -27.10 7.62
N LEU A 71 1.17 -26.64 6.84
CA LEU A 71 -0.08 -27.36 6.53
C LEU A 71 0.00 -28.02 5.15
N GLU A 72 -0.75 -29.11 4.99
CA GLU A 72 -0.83 -29.79 3.67
C GLU A 72 -1.61 -28.94 2.67
N PRO A 73 -1.01 -28.58 1.51
CA PRO A 73 -1.71 -27.89 0.45
C PRO A 73 -2.80 -28.74 -0.19
N LYS A 74 -3.91 -28.09 -0.59
CA LYS A 74 -5.00 -28.77 -1.29
C LYS A 74 -4.74 -28.94 -2.78
N ALA A 75 -3.81 -28.16 -3.35
CA ALA A 75 -3.38 -28.20 -4.74
C ALA A 75 -1.92 -27.77 -4.87
N GLU A 76 -1.30 -28.08 -6.00
CA GLU A 76 0.04 -27.57 -6.33
C GLU A 76 0.00 -26.07 -6.65
N ASN A 77 1.06 -25.33 -6.30
CA ASN A 77 1.22 -23.93 -6.68
C ASN A 77 0.99 -23.74 -8.18
N TYR A 78 0.57 -22.54 -8.58
CA TYR A 78 0.77 -22.12 -9.96
C TYR A 78 2.26 -22.13 -10.29
N THR A 79 2.57 -22.33 -11.57
CA THR A 79 3.94 -22.35 -12.07
C THR A 79 4.49 -20.94 -12.28
N ASN A 80 5.73 -20.86 -12.76
CA ASN A 80 6.42 -19.61 -13.03
C ASN A 80 6.77 -18.88 -11.72
N TRP A 81 6.41 -17.64 -11.55
CA TRP A 81 6.78 -16.83 -10.37
C TRP A 81 6.24 -17.41 -9.05
N GLU A 82 5.10 -18.10 -9.08
CA GLU A 82 4.48 -18.71 -7.90
C GLU A 82 5.15 -20.03 -7.44
N ASN A 83 6.20 -20.48 -8.11
CA ASN A 83 7.00 -21.65 -7.71
C ASN A 83 8.51 -21.50 -7.95
N THR A 84 8.99 -20.26 -8.10
CA THR A 84 10.42 -19.96 -8.37
C THR A 84 11.00 -18.92 -7.42
N GLY A 85 10.37 -18.70 -6.25
CA GLY A 85 10.84 -17.83 -5.18
C GLY A 85 10.01 -16.57 -4.95
N LEU A 86 8.97 -16.32 -5.76
CA LEU A 86 7.99 -15.25 -5.53
C LEU A 86 6.63 -15.82 -5.09
N ASP A 87 6.67 -17.01 -4.54
CA ASP A 87 5.53 -17.80 -4.11
C ASP A 87 4.61 -17.00 -3.17
N GLY A 88 3.33 -16.97 -3.48
CA GLY A 88 2.29 -16.31 -2.66
C GLY A 88 1.98 -14.86 -3.01
N HIS A 89 2.77 -14.15 -3.84
CA HIS A 89 2.47 -12.76 -4.15
C HIS A 89 1.17 -12.59 -4.94
N VAL A 90 0.88 -13.48 -5.90
CA VAL A 90 -0.39 -13.45 -6.65
C VAL A 90 -1.58 -13.73 -5.73
N GLY A 91 -1.40 -14.56 -4.70
CA GLY A 91 -2.43 -14.82 -3.70
C GLY A 91 -2.90 -13.57 -2.95
N GLY A 92 -1.97 -12.68 -2.59
CA GLY A 92 -2.30 -11.38 -2.00
C GLY A 92 -3.04 -10.46 -3.00
N HIS A 93 -2.58 -10.37 -4.23
CA HIS A 93 -3.27 -9.65 -5.30
C HIS A 93 -4.67 -10.20 -5.58
N TYR A 94 -4.81 -11.53 -5.57
CA TYR A 94 -6.09 -12.19 -5.78
C TYR A 94 -7.11 -11.83 -4.70
N LEU A 95 -6.69 -11.73 -3.45
CA LEU A 95 -7.56 -11.30 -2.36
C LEU A 95 -8.06 -9.86 -2.57
N SER A 96 -7.19 -8.93 -2.98
CA SER A 96 -7.59 -7.57 -3.39
C SER A 96 -8.57 -7.60 -4.56
N ALA A 97 -8.26 -8.41 -5.60
CA ALA A 97 -9.11 -8.53 -6.79
C ALA A 97 -10.52 -9.04 -6.45
N LEU A 98 -10.63 -10.04 -5.57
CA LEU A 98 -11.93 -10.54 -5.09
C LEU A 98 -12.71 -9.44 -4.35
N ALA A 99 -12.04 -8.67 -3.50
CA ALA A 99 -12.69 -7.59 -2.75
C ALA A 99 -13.21 -6.49 -3.68
N TYR A 100 -12.38 -5.99 -4.61
CA TYR A 100 -12.78 -4.95 -5.56
C TYR A 100 -13.81 -5.44 -6.58
N MET A 101 -13.72 -6.67 -7.05
CA MET A 101 -14.72 -7.24 -7.96
C MET A 101 -16.07 -7.40 -7.26
N TYR A 102 -16.08 -7.81 -5.99
CA TYR A 102 -17.31 -7.81 -5.19
C TYR A 102 -17.86 -6.39 -5.01
N ALA A 103 -17.01 -5.41 -4.71
CA ALA A 103 -17.43 -4.02 -4.63
C ALA A 103 -18.07 -3.52 -5.93
N ALA A 104 -17.46 -3.82 -7.07
CA ALA A 104 -17.91 -3.37 -8.39
C ALA A 104 -19.21 -4.03 -8.86
N THR A 105 -19.41 -5.32 -8.55
CA THR A 105 -20.48 -6.12 -9.14
C THR A 105 -21.58 -6.54 -8.14
N GLY A 106 -21.21 -6.74 -6.88
CA GLY A 106 -22.06 -7.37 -5.88
C GLY A 106 -22.23 -8.89 -6.09
N ASP A 107 -21.37 -9.51 -6.91
CA ASP A 107 -21.49 -10.92 -7.29
C ASP A 107 -21.32 -11.86 -6.08
N HIS A 108 -22.29 -12.78 -5.88
CA HIS A 108 -22.31 -13.69 -4.73
C HIS A 108 -21.27 -14.80 -4.81
N GLU A 109 -20.87 -15.25 -6.02
CA GLU A 109 -19.82 -16.25 -6.18
C GLU A 109 -18.46 -15.67 -5.81
N ILE A 110 -18.17 -14.43 -6.24
CA ILE A 110 -16.99 -13.69 -5.80
C ILE A 110 -16.96 -13.54 -4.30
N LYS A 111 -18.10 -13.18 -3.66
CA LYS A 111 -18.18 -13.07 -2.21
C LYS A 111 -17.90 -14.40 -1.50
N GLY A 112 -18.50 -15.47 -1.97
CA GLY A 112 -18.27 -16.81 -1.43
C GLY A 112 -16.82 -17.24 -1.56
N ARG A 113 -16.17 -16.92 -2.68
CA ARG A 113 -14.76 -17.20 -2.91
C ARG A 113 -13.83 -16.37 -2.03
N LEU A 114 -14.15 -15.11 -1.83
CA LEU A 114 -13.44 -14.23 -0.88
C LEU A 114 -13.50 -14.78 0.54
N ASP A 115 -14.68 -15.16 1.01
CA ASP A 115 -14.88 -15.71 2.35
C ASP A 115 -14.13 -17.03 2.53
N TYR A 116 -14.15 -17.89 1.52
CA TYR A 116 -13.37 -19.13 1.50
C TYR A 116 -11.87 -18.84 1.61
N TYR A 117 -11.37 -17.92 0.79
CA TYR A 117 -9.96 -17.56 0.75
C TYR A 117 -9.49 -17.02 2.11
N ILE A 118 -10.26 -16.12 2.72
CA ILE A 118 -9.97 -15.58 4.06
C ILE A 118 -9.98 -16.70 5.12
N SER A 119 -10.93 -17.64 5.04
CA SER A 119 -10.99 -18.74 6.01
C SER A 119 -9.76 -19.64 5.97
N GLU A 120 -9.22 -19.91 4.77
CA GLU A 120 -8.00 -20.70 4.61
C GLU A 120 -6.74 -19.92 5.05
N LEU A 121 -6.65 -18.62 4.73
CA LEU A 121 -5.59 -17.76 5.26
C LEU A 121 -5.60 -17.70 6.79
N LYS A 122 -6.80 -17.66 7.39
CA LYS A 122 -6.95 -17.72 8.84
C LYS A 122 -6.43 -19.03 9.41
N ARG A 123 -6.69 -20.17 8.78
CA ARG A 123 -6.10 -21.45 9.18
C ARG A 123 -4.57 -21.40 9.17
N CYS A 124 -3.97 -20.76 8.17
CA CYS A 124 -2.52 -20.56 8.08
C CYS A 124 -2.01 -19.68 9.23
N ALA A 125 -2.67 -18.55 9.51
CA ALA A 125 -2.32 -17.66 10.60
C ALA A 125 -2.43 -18.35 11.98
N ASP A 126 -3.52 -19.09 12.20
CA ASP A 126 -3.75 -19.84 13.43
C ASP A 126 -2.69 -20.95 13.63
N ALA A 127 -2.28 -21.63 12.56
CA ALA A 127 -1.22 -22.65 12.60
C ALA A 127 0.16 -22.04 12.93
N ASN A 128 0.46 -20.84 12.45
CA ASN A 128 1.67 -20.12 12.83
C ASN A 128 1.66 -19.61 14.27
N GLY A 129 0.51 -19.19 14.79
CA GLY A 129 0.25 -18.88 16.21
C GLY A 129 0.91 -17.61 16.73
N ASN A 130 1.63 -16.84 15.89
CA ASN A 130 2.39 -15.64 16.29
C ASN A 130 2.05 -14.39 15.46
N GLY A 131 0.94 -14.41 14.71
CA GLY A 131 0.53 -13.33 13.81
C GLY A 131 1.15 -13.37 12.41
N TYR A 132 2.14 -14.22 12.17
CA TYR A 132 2.77 -14.37 10.86
C TYR A 132 1.82 -15.01 9.84
N LEU A 133 1.77 -14.42 8.66
CA LEU A 133 1.04 -14.93 7.50
C LEU A 133 1.74 -14.52 6.23
N SER A 134 2.27 -15.47 5.48
CA SER A 134 2.93 -15.22 4.19
C SER A 134 3.01 -16.48 3.36
N GLY A 135 3.19 -16.31 2.03
CA GLY A 135 3.56 -17.39 1.13
C GLY A 135 5.04 -17.38 0.74
N VAL A 136 5.86 -16.52 1.37
CA VAL A 136 7.29 -16.42 1.09
C VAL A 136 7.99 -17.72 1.43
N SER A 137 8.49 -18.40 0.40
CA SER A 137 9.17 -19.69 0.57
C SER A 137 10.40 -19.56 1.48
N ASP A 138 10.50 -20.45 2.48
CA ASP A 138 11.56 -20.45 3.51
C ASP A 138 11.65 -19.14 4.32
N GLY A 139 10.56 -18.36 4.31
CA GLY A 139 10.48 -17.10 5.04
C GLY A 139 10.64 -17.29 6.52
N LYS A 140 9.76 -18.12 7.13
CA LYS A 140 9.67 -18.37 8.57
C LYS A 140 10.96 -18.94 9.15
N ASN A 141 11.55 -19.92 8.49
CA ASN A 141 12.66 -20.68 9.04
C ASN A 141 14.02 -20.04 8.83
N ARG A 142 14.17 -19.19 7.81
CA ARG A 142 15.45 -18.57 7.45
C ARG A 142 15.39 -17.06 7.30
N ILE A 143 14.66 -16.55 6.31
CA ILE A 143 14.76 -15.13 5.91
C ILE A 143 14.41 -14.19 7.08
N TRP A 144 13.24 -14.38 7.68
CA TRP A 144 12.80 -13.52 8.78
C TRP A 144 13.62 -13.71 10.06
N LYS A 145 14.11 -14.92 10.31
CA LYS A 145 15.01 -15.18 11.42
C LYS A 145 16.32 -14.42 11.27
N GLU A 146 16.99 -14.53 10.13
CA GLU A 146 18.24 -13.80 9.85
C GLU A 146 18.05 -12.28 9.97
N ILE A 147 16.92 -11.75 9.46
CA ILE A 147 16.59 -10.33 9.58
C ILE A 147 16.45 -9.93 11.05
N SER A 148 15.71 -10.70 11.86
CA SER A 148 15.51 -10.38 13.28
C SER A 148 16.82 -10.39 14.09
N GLU A 149 17.81 -11.16 13.66
CA GLU A 149 19.16 -11.21 14.22
C GLU A 149 20.07 -10.07 13.73
N GLY A 150 19.57 -9.20 12.84
CA GLY A 150 20.34 -8.08 12.26
C GLY A 150 21.25 -8.47 11.11
N ASN A 151 21.15 -9.71 10.60
CA ASN A 151 21.92 -10.19 9.46
C ASN A 151 21.21 -9.76 8.15
N ILE A 152 21.55 -8.57 7.65
CA ILE A 152 20.90 -8.00 6.47
C ILE A 152 21.83 -8.14 5.25
N ARG A 153 21.31 -8.77 4.19
CA ARG A 153 21.94 -8.86 2.88
C ARG A 153 20.96 -8.42 1.81
N ALA A 154 20.98 -7.13 1.48
CA ALA A 154 20.02 -6.52 0.57
C ALA A 154 20.63 -6.15 -0.78
N ALA A 155 19.90 -6.47 -1.84
CA ALA A 155 20.12 -6.00 -3.21
C ALA A 155 18.79 -5.49 -3.77
N SER A 156 18.78 -4.85 -4.95
CA SER A 156 17.54 -4.24 -5.52
C SER A 156 16.35 -5.21 -5.58
N PHE A 157 16.61 -6.47 -5.92
CA PHE A 157 15.58 -7.50 -6.06
C PHE A 157 15.85 -8.74 -5.20
N GLY A 158 16.64 -8.60 -4.14
CA GLY A 158 16.97 -9.69 -3.24
C GLY A 158 17.13 -9.23 -1.81
N LEU A 159 16.73 -10.08 -0.86
CA LEU A 159 16.95 -9.89 0.55
C LEU A 159 17.18 -11.26 1.19
N ASN A 160 18.34 -11.43 1.82
CA ASN A 160 18.73 -12.67 2.48
C ASN A 160 18.50 -13.91 1.60
N ASP A 161 19.01 -13.83 0.37
CA ASP A 161 18.89 -14.86 -0.68
C ASP A 161 17.44 -15.22 -1.08
N GLY A 162 16.46 -14.43 -0.62
CA GLY A 162 15.08 -14.48 -1.08
C GLY A 162 14.82 -13.49 -2.20
N TRP A 163 13.92 -13.82 -3.13
CA TRP A 163 13.50 -12.91 -4.18
C TRP A 163 12.42 -11.98 -3.66
N VAL A 164 12.76 -10.71 -3.44
CA VAL A 164 11.90 -9.61 -2.97
C VAL A 164 10.87 -9.99 -1.89
N PRO A 165 11.28 -10.62 -0.77
CA PRO A 165 10.33 -11.12 0.23
C PRO A 165 9.46 -10.01 0.86
N LEU A 166 9.99 -8.77 0.97
CA LEU A 166 9.22 -7.63 1.48
C LEU A 166 8.14 -7.17 0.49
N TYR A 167 8.43 -7.20 -0.81
CA TYR A 167 7.42 -6.96 -1.85
C TYR A 167 6.33 -8.03 -1.81
N ASN A 168 6.72 -9.29 -1.67
CA ASN A 168 5.79 -10.41 -1.60
C ASN A 168 4.82 -10.26 -0.40
N ILE A 169 5.34 -10.11 0.81
CA ILE A 169 4.51 -9.99 2.02
C ILE A 169 3.61 -8.73 1.98
N HIS A 170 4.03 -7.66 1.29
CA HIS A 170 3.18 -6.49 1.08
C HIS A 170 1.86 -6.85 0.40
N LYS A 171 1.85 -7.84 -0.51
CA LYS A 171 0.64 -8.19 -1.27
C LYS A 171 -0.45 -8.79 -0.39
N ILE A 172 -0.08 -9.61 0.58
CA ILE A 172 -1.08 -10.13 1.52
C ILE A 172 -1.55 -9.06 2.51
N TYR A 173 -0.68 -8.13 2.93
CA TYR A 173 -1.11 -6.95 3.69
C TYR A 173 -2.19 -6.16 2.95
N ALA A 174 -1.94 -5.81 1.69
CA ALA A 174 -2.88 -5.08 0.86
C ALA A 174 -4.19 -5.85 0.69
N GLY A 175 -4.11 -7.15 0.40
CA GLY A 175 -5.29 -8.01 0.25
C GLY A 175 -6.16 -8.08 1.50
N LEU A 176 -5.56 -8.24 2.68
CA LEU A 176 -6.29 -8.27 3.95
C LEU A 176 -6.93 -6.92 4.28
N ARG A 177 -6.20 -5.81 4.06
CA ARG A 177 -6.73 -4.45 4.21
C ARG A 177 -7.94 -4.24 3.32
N ASP A 178 -7.82 -4.52 2.03
CA ASP A 178 -8.86 -4.30 1.03
C ASP A 178 -10.11 -5.16 1.35
N ALA A 179 -9.90 -6.42 1.70
CA ALA A 179 -10.98 -7.32 2.11
C ALA A 179 -11.76 -6.75 3.32
N TYR A 180 -11.05 -6.20 4.31
CA TYR A 180 -11.72 -5.56 5.45
C TYR A 180 -12.44 -4.26 5.06
N LEU A 181 -11.77 -3.35 4.37
CA LEU A 181 -12.34 -2.03 4.05
C LEU A 181 -13.58 -2.12 3.16
N ILE A 182 -13.59 -3.09 2.23
CA ILE A 182 -14.69 -3.26 1.27
C ILE A 182 -15.84 -4.09 1.86
N THR A 183 -15.53 -5.15 2.60
CA THR A 183 -16.58 -6.12 3.01
C THR A 183 -16.86 -6.12 4.51
N GLY A 184 -16.08 -5.39 5.31
CA GLY A 184 -16.18 -5.41 6.77
C GLY A 184 -15.73 -6.72 7.42
N ASN A 185 -15.00 -7.60 6.69
CA ASN A 185 -14.57 -8.91 7.20
C ASN A 185 -13.62 -8.77 8.39
N LYS A 186 -14.08 -9.20 9.57
CA LYS A 186 -13.36 -9.02 10.84
C LYS A 186 -12.12 -9.92 10.95
N ASP A 187 -12.14 -11.09 10.34
CA ASP A 187 -10.98 -12.00 10.34
C ASP A 187 -9.86 -11.41 9.47
N ALA A 188 -10.19 -10.79 8.33
CA ALA A 188 -9.23 -10.06 7.52
C ALA A 188 -8.58 -8.91 8.30
N LYS A 189 -9.38 -8.08 9.02
CA LYS A 189 -8.85 -7.02 9.89
C LYS A 189 -7.93 -7.59 10.96
N LYS A 190 -8.36 -8.64 11.62
CA LYS A 190 -7.56 -9.27 12.70
C LYS A 190 -6.21 -9.75 12.17
N MET A 191 -6.20 -10.50 11.07
CA MET A 191 -4.97 -10.99 10.46
C MET A 191 -4.06 -9.84 9.99
N PHE A 192 -4.64 -8.76 9.45
CA PHE A 192 -3.90 -7.56 9.04
C PHE A 192 -3.17 -6.90 10.22
N ILE A 193 -3.85 -6.72 11.35
CA ILE A 193 -3.27 -6.13 12.56
C ILE A 193 -2.25 -7.07 13.21
N ASP A 194 -2.57 -8.36 13.34
CA ASP A 194 -1.64 -9.36 13.92
C ASP A 194 -0.35 -9.47 13.10
N LEU A 195 -0.45 -9.44 11.77
CA LEU A 195 0.72 -9.45 10.88
C LEU A 195 1.54 -8.16 11.02
N THR A 196 0.90 -7.02 11.28
CA THR A 196 1.61 -5.75 11.54
C THR A 196 2.34 -5.79 12.88
N GLU A 197 1.73 -6.32 13.90
CA GLU A 197 2.37 -6.55 15.21
C GLU A 197 3.57 -7.51 15.08
N TRP A 198 3.40 -8.58 14.30
CA TRP A 198 4.50 -9.50 14.00
C TRP A 198 5.67 -8.79 13.33
N MET A 199 5.42 -7.96 12.29
CA MET A 199 6.48 -7.20 11.61
C MET A 199 7.14 -6.18 12.53
N TYR A 200 6.36 -5.50 13.37
CA TYR A 200 6.88 -4.59 14.38
C TYR A 200 7.87 -5.30 15.32
N ASN A 201 7.49 -6.48 15.82
CA ASN A 201 8.34 -7.27 16.70
C ASN A 201 9.59 -7.80 15.96
N LEU A 202 9.44 -8.24 14.71
CA LEU A 202 10.54 -8.72 13.86
C LEU A 202 11.67 -7.70 13.73
N VAL A 203 11.31 -6.42 13.53
CA VAL A 203 12.30 -5.35 13.26
C VAL A 203 12.60 -4.50 14.50
N SER A 204 12.05 -4.83 15.66
CA SER A 204 12.20 -4.03 16.89
C SER A 204 13.65 -3.90 17.36
N GLY A 205 14.46 -4.94 17.13
CA GLY A 205 15.88 -4.98 17.49
C GLY A 205 16.82 -4.37 16.46
N LEU A 206 16.31 -3.98 15.28
CA LEU A 206 17.15 -3.41 14.22
C LEU A 206 17.43 -1.93 14.46
N THR A 207 18.68 -1.51 14.20
CA THR A 207 19.00 -0.08 14.09
C THR A 207 18.33 0.52 12.86
N ASP A 208 18.23 1.86 12.83
CA ASP A 208 17.69 2.54 11.65
C ASP A 208 18.55 2.31 10.40
N GLU A 209 19.87 2.21 10.55
CA GLU A 209 20.79 1.91 9.45
C GLU A 209 20.55 0.51 8.88
N GLN A 210 20.38 -0.51 9.75
CA GLN A 210 20.07 -1.88 9.31
C GLN A 210 18.72 -1.93 8.59
N LEU A 211 17.72 -1.22 9.10
CA LEU A 211 16.40 -1.17 8.47
C LEU A 211 16.47 -0.46 7.12
N GLN A 212 17.18 0.68 7.01
CA GLN A 212 17.36 1.38 5.74
C GLN A 212 18.20 0.56 4.73
N ASP A 213 19.18 -0.23 5.18
CA ASP A 213 19.87 -1.17 4.30
C ASP A 213 18.92 -2.26 3.79
N MET A 214 18.07 -2.83 4.64
CA MET A 214 17.04 -3.79 4.25
C MET A 214 16.10 -3.21 3.17
N LEU A 215 15.73 -1.92 3.26
CA LEU A 215 14.85 -1.25 2.32
C LEU A 215 15.47 -0.96 0.94
N ARG A 216 16.74 -1.28 0.73
CA ARG A 216 17.35 -1.30 -0.62
C ARG A 216 16.71 -2.38 -1.49
N SER A 217 16.23 -3.46 -0.88
CA SER A 217 15.39 -4.44 -1.57
C SER A 217 13.99 -3.88 -1.85
N GLU A 218 13.39 -4.29 -2.97
CA GLU A 218 12.02 -3.91 -3.30
C GLU A 218 11.05 -4.35 -2.20
N HIS A 219 10.23 -3.41 -1.72
CA HIS A 219 9.36 -3.63 -0.56
C HIS A 219 7.91 -3.15 -0.76
N GLY A 220 7.54 -2.82 -2.00
CA GLY A 220 6.18 -2.36 -2.32
C GLY A 220 5.78 -1.13 -1.51
N GLY A 221 4.54 -1.09 -1.07
CA GLY A 221 3.93 -0.05 -0.24
C GLY A 221 3.83 -0.43 1.24
N LEU A 222 4.85 -1.08 1.84
CA LEU A 222 4.79 -1.47 3.25
C LEU A 222 4.58 -0.28 4.18
N ASN A 223 5.17 0.88 3.88
CA ASN A 223 4.94 2.09 4.65
C ASN A 223 3.48 2.58 4.60
N GLU A 224 2.79 2.40 3.47
CA GLU A 224 1.36 2.71 3.34
C GLU A 224 0.51 1.80 4.23
N VAL A 225 0.67 0.48 4.11
CA VAL A 225 -0.17 -0.46 4.86
C VAL A 225 0.07 -0.40 6.36
N PHE A 226 1.27 -0.02 6.82
CA PHE A 226 1.52 0.21 8.25
C PHE A 226 0.87 1.51 8.75
N ALA A 227 0.82 2.55 7.93
CA ALA A 227 0.07 3.76 8.24
C ALA A 227 -1.45 3.46 8.33
N ASP A 228 -1.97 2.64 7.41
CA ASP A 228 -3.36 2.15 7.48
C ASP A 228 -3.62 1.30 8.72
N ALA A 229 -2.65 0.46 9.13
CA ALA A 229 -2.76 -0.30 10.36
C ALA A 229 -2.81 0.59 11.60
N ALA A 230 -2.04 1.68 11.62
CA ALA A 230 -2.09 2.67 12.70
C ALA A 230 -3.47 3.34 12.78
N GLU A 231 -4.05 3.76 11.66
CA GLU A 231 -5.40 4.33 11.62
C GLU A 231 -6.47 3.34 12.07
N LEU A 232 -6.41 2.11 11.56
CA LEU A 232 -7.43 1.09 11.83
C LEU A 232 -7.39 0.50 13.24
N SER A 233 -6.22 0.50 13.88
CA SER A 233 -6.04 -0.01 15.24
C SER A 233 -6.04 1.07 16.31
N GLY A 234 -5.64 2.29 15.95
CA GLY A 234 -5.33 3.38 16.89
C GLY A 234 -3.98 3.19 17.61
N ASP A 235 -3.15 2.22 17.20
CA ASP A 235 -1.84 1.97 17.82
C ASP A 235 -0.75 2.84 17.19
N PRO A 236 -0.16 3.80 17.94
CA PRO A 236 0.85 4.71 17.40
C PRO A 236 2.16 4.01 17.00
N ARG A 237 2.44 2.80 17.52
CA ARG A 237 3.63 2.04 17.15
C ARG A 237 3.66 1.69 15.67
N PHE A 238 2.50 1.50 15.06
CA PHE A 238 2.40 1.20 13.63
C PHE A 238 2.67 2.42 12.75
N MET A 239 2.37 3.63 13.23
CA MET A 239 2.79 4.86 12.54
C MET A 239 4.32 5.04 12.58
N GLU A 240 4.95 4.74 13.72
CA GLU A 240 6.42 4.73 13.80
C GLU A 240 7.02 3.66 12.88
N LEU A 241 6.41 2.48 12.82
CA LEU A 241 6.79 1.43 11.86
C LEU A 241 6.70 1.93 10.41
N ALA A 242 5.59 2.59 10.05
CA ALA A 242 5.40 3.19 8.71
C ALA A 242 6.51 4.19 8.36
N LYS A 243 6.88 5.06 9.29
CA LYS A 243 7.98 6.02 9.11
C LYS A 243 9.33 5.32 8.98
N ARG A 244 9.62 4.33 9.81
CA ARG A 244 10.86 3.54 9.73
C ARG A 244 10.97 2.78 8.39
N PHE A 245 9.85 2.29 7.84
CA PHE A 245 9.76 1.66 6.52
C PHE A 245 9.73 2.66 5.35
N SER A 246 9.78 3.95 5.62
CA SER A 246 9.92 4.98 4.59
C SER A 246 11.39 5.10 4.15
N HIS A 247 11.66 4.68 2.91
CA HIS A 247 13.03 4.57 2.38
C HIS A 247 13.66 5.94 2.20
N LYS A 248 14.59 6.32 3.08
CA LYS A 248 15.25 7.64 3.15
C LYS A 248 15.98 8.01 1.86
N ALA A 249 16.58 7.03 1.18
CA ALA A 249 17.28 7.27 -0.09
C ALA A 249 16.38 7.85 -1.20
N VAL A 250 15.05 7.65 -1.10
CA VAL A 250 14.06 8.25 -2.01
C VAL A 250 13.41 9.48 -1.36
N LEU A 251 13.02 9.38 -0.10
CA LEU A 251 12.31 10.44 0.61
C LEU A 251 13.15 11.72 0.77
N GLU A 252 14.39 11.60 1.20
CA GLU A 252 15.22 12.78 1.51
C GLU A 252 15.50 13.69 0.31
N PRO A 253 15.84 13.17 -0.89
CA PRO A 253 15.91 14.02 -2.08
C PRO A 253 14.59 14.73 -2.39
N LEU A 254 13.46 14.02 -2.26
CA LEU A 254 12.14 14.61 -2.52
C LEU A 254 11.80 15.73 -1.53
N LEU A 255 12.18 15.59 -0.25
CA LEU A 255 12.03 16.64 0.77
C LEU A 255 12.81 17.91 0.41
N ARG A 256 13.95 17.76 -0.28
CA ARG A 256 14.77 18.90 -0.75
C ARG A 256 14.36 19.42 -2.14
N GLY A 257 13.32 18.84 -2.76
CA GLY A 257 12.90 19.17 -4.12
C GLY A 257 13.93 18.75 -5.20
N GLU A 258 14.69 17.70 -4.94
CA GLU A 258 15.70 17.15 -5.85
C GLU A 258 15.16 15.95 -6.62
N ASP A 259 15.16 16.02 -7.95
CA ASP A 259 14.85 14.89 -8.82
C ASP A 259 16.08 13.96 -8.95
N ARG A 260 16.10 12.87 -8.18
CA ARG A 260 17.13 11.82 -8.20
C ARG A 260 16.59 10.49 -8.76
N LEU A 261 15.51 10.53 -9.55
CA LEU A 261 14.82 9.32 -10.02
C LEU A 261 15.47 8.64 -11.23
N THR A 262 16.43 9.29 -11.89
CA THR A 262 17.12 8.72 -13.07
C THR A 262 17.90 7.46 -12.69
N GLY A 263 17.66 6.38 -13.44
CA GLY A 263 18.25 5.07 -13.20
C GLY A 263 17.53 4.22 -12.14
N MET A 264 16.52 4.75 -11.48
CA MET A 264 15.67 3.99 -10.57
C MET A 264 14.55 3.26 -11.32
N HIS A 265 14.22 2.05 -10.87
CA HIS A 265 13.10 1.27 -11.41
C HIS A 265 11.78 1.88 -10.93
N ALA A 266 10.96 2.38 -11.85
CA ALA A 266 9.73 3.13 -11.53
C ALA A 266 8.76 2.35 -10.64
N ASN A 267 8.52 1.07 -10.99
CA ASN A 267 7.62 0.19 -10.24
C ASN A 267 8.00 0.05 -8.76
N THR A 268 9.32 0.06 -8.46
CA THR A 268 9.84 0.00 -7.08
C THR A 268 9.62 1.30 -6.31
N GLN A 269 9.64 2.47 -6.98
CA GLN A 269 9.62 3.76 -6.28
C GLN A 269 8.21 4.32 -6.05
N ILE A 270 7.30 4.13 -7.00
CA ILE A 270 5.94 4.69 -6.93
C ILE A 270 5.19 4.28 -5.65
N PRO A 271 5.16 3.00 -5.25
CA PRO A 271 4.46 2.58 -4.03
C PRO A 271 4.99 3.24 -2.75
N LYS A 272 6.30 3.53 -2.69
CA LYS A 272 6.90 4.21 -1.53
C LYS A 272 6.32 5.60 -1.31
N VAL A 273 6.11 6.33 -2.42
CA VAL A 273 5.60 7.71 -2.38
C VAL A 273 4.12 7.75 -2.02
N ILE A 274 3.35 6.75 -2.41
CA ILE A 274 1.97 6.59 -1.94
C ILE A 274 1.96 6.51 -0.41
N GLY A 275 2.86 5.74 0.19
CA GLY A 275 3.01 5.66 1.64
C GLY A 275 3.47 6.96 2.28
N TYR A 276 4.39 7.73 1.66
CA TYR A 276 4.76 9.06 2.18
C TYR A 276 3.56 10.00 2.24
N LYS A 277 2.74 10.00 1.17
CA LYS A 277 1.50 10.80 1.14
C LYS A 277 0.51 10.33 2.19
N ARG A 278 0.34 9.02 2.36
CA ARG A 278 -0.58 8.46 3.35
C ARG A 278 -0.19 8.85 4.79
N ILE A 279 1.09 8.74 5.12
CA ILE A 279 1.62 9.19 6.43
C ILE A 279 1.40 10.70 6.59
N ALA A 280 1.66 11.49 5.54
CA ALA A 280 1.45 12.94 5.57
C ALA A 280 0.00 13.31 5.86
N ASP A 281 -0.95 12.62 5.25
CA ASP A 281 -2.39 12.86 5.45
C ASP A 281 -2.84 12.53 6.88
N LEU A 282 -2.37 11.42 7.42
CA LEU A 282 -2.76 11.00 8.77
C LEU A 282 -2.15 11.86 9.89
N GLU A 283 -0.93 12.37 9.69
CA GLU A 283 -0.24 13.19 10.68
C GLU A 283 -0.34 14.71 10.43
N GLY A 284 -0.90 15.13 9.29
CA GLY A 284 -0.88 16.54 8.88
C GLY A 284 0.54 17.04 8.54
N ASN A 285 1.44 16.15 8.12
CA ASN A 285 2.85 16.47 7.84
C ASN A 285 3.00 17.14 6.46
N LYS A 286 3.10 18.47 6.48
CA LYS A 286 3.18 19.30 5.26
C LYS A 286 4.49 19.11 4.47
N GLU A 287 5.56 18.68 5.09
CA GLU A 287 6.84 18.47 4.39
C GLU A 287 6.78 17.19 3.54
N TRP A 288 6.28 16.11 4.12
CA TRP A 288 6.08 14.86 3.39
C TRP A 288 5.00 14.99 2.31
N ASP A 289 3.95 15.78 2.57
CA ASP A 289 2.93 16.12 1.57
C ASP A 289 3.56 16.83 0.36
N LYS A 290 4.39 17.85 0.58
CA LYS A 290 5.12 18.54 -0.47
C LYS A 290 6.10 17.62 -1.22
N ALA A 291 6.77 16.71 -0.52
CA ALA A 291 7.67 15.74 -1.15
C ALA A 291 6.90 14.78 -2.09
N ALA A 292 5.74 14.30 -1.67
CA ALA A 292 4.88 13.46 -2.49
C ALA A 292 4.32 14.24 -3.69
N GLN A 293 3.90 15.49 -3.51
CA GLN A 293 3.46 16.36 -4.60
C GLN A 293 4.60 16.63 -5.59
N PHE A 294 5.80 16.93 -5.11
CA PHE A 294 6.98 17.14 -5.97
C PHE A 294 7.30 15.89 -6.83
N PHE A 295 7.18 14.70 -6.24
CA PHE A 295 7.32 13.46 -7.01
C PHE A 295 6.25 13.34 -8.09
N TRP A 296 4.98 13.58 -7.75
CA TRP A 296 3.86 13.53 -8.69
C TRP A 296 4.09 14.47 -9.87
N ASP A 297 4.36 15.74 -9.61
CA ASP A 297 4.59 16.76 -10.65
C ASP A 297 5.79 16.40 -11.52
N THR A 298 6.87 15.91 -10.90
CA THR A 298 8.08 15.46 -11.63
C THR A 298 7.77 14.28 -12.54
N VAL A 299 7.02 13.29 -12.07
CA VAL A 299 6.70 12.10 -12.87
C VAL A 299 5.75 12.45 -13.99
N ILE A 300 4.66 13.17 -13.71
CA ILE A 300 3.62 13.48 -14.70
C ILE A 300 4.14 14.46 -15.76
N GLU A 301 4.80 15.53 -15.36
CA GLU A 301 5.17 16.62 -16.27
C GLU A 301 6.51 16.38 -16.99
N LYS A 302 7.45 15.66 -16.36
CA LYS A 302 8.83 15.59 -16.88
C LYS A 302 9.28 14.18 -17.27
N ARG A 303 8.61 13.11 -16.77
CA ARG A 303 9.04 11.73 -16.92
C ARG A 303 8.02 10.81 -17.58
N SER A 304 6.80 11.30 -17.84
CA SER A 304 5.75 10.57 -18.55
C SER A 304 5.66 11.04 -20.00
N ILE A 305 5.35 10.12 -20.88
CA ILE A 305 5.03 10.42 -22.29
C ILE A 305 3.57 10.04 -22.55
N SER A 306 3.01 10.50 -23.68
CA SER A 306 1.59 10.38 -24.00
C SER A 306 1.01 8.96 -23.98
N ILE A 307 1.85 7.93 -24.03
CA ILE A 307 1.46 6.52 -23.96
C ILE A 307 1.63 5.92 -22.57
N GLY A 308 1.94 6.73 -21.55
CA GLY A 308 2.04 6.27 -20.16
C GLY A 308 3.31 5.51 -19.79
N ILE A 309 4.36 5.53 -20.60
CA ILE A 309 5.64 4.90 -20.26
C ILE A 309 6.44 5.81 -19.32
N ILE A 310 6.78 5.30 -18.15
CA ILE A 310 7.52 6.03 -17.11
C ILE A 310 8.97 5.51 -16.97
N SER A 311 9.34 4.42 -17.62
CA SER A 311 10.67 3.84 -17.50
C SER A 311 11.65 4.50 -18.44
N ILE A 312 12.71 5.12 -17.91
CA ILE A 312 13.85 5.59 -18.67
C ILE A 312 15.06 4.74 -18.27
N ASN A 313 15.25 3.63 -18.98
CA ASN A 313 16.57 3.01 -19.05
C ASN A 313 17.42 3.87 -20.00
N LYS A 314 18.32 4.64 -19.45
CA LYS A 314 19.48 5.11 -20.22
C LYS A 314 20.53 4.00 -20.15
N ASN A 315 20.65 3.23 -21.24
CA ASN A 315 21.91 2.54 -21.55
C ASN A 315 22.99 3.56 -21.86
#